data_52727057e5cac52e027e4e512c58fd7e
#
_entry.id   52727057e5cac52e027e4e512c58fd7e
#
_cell.length_a   1.000
_cell.length_b   1.000
_cell.length_c   1.000
_cell.angle_alpha   90.00
_cell.angle_beta   90.00
_cell.angle_gamma   90.00
#
_symmetry.space_group_name_H-M   'P 1'
#
loop_
_entity.id
_entity.type
_entity.pdbx_description
1 polymer ?
#
loop_
_entity_poly.entity_id
_entity_poly.type
_entity_poly.pdbx_seq_one_letter_code
_entity_poly.pdbx_strand_id
1 'polypeptide(L)'
;MTSANRTDEKLAELNQPSLWSGINAYRSDPLIVDLTAALPRGIREDLENMGRYVTSPEAQELARMANQGAPQLRTHGPRGERLDVVEFHPAWHALMRRSMSVGLHSSVWDPQADADAKDEAHKVRAARFYLTAQLECGHLCPLTMTSASVAALSASPAVQKDWAPKILSRKYDSSNKPAMQKSAVTIGMGMTEKQGGTDVRANRTAGEKVSEGIYRLSGHKWFMSAPMSDAFIMLAQTKEGMGCFLVPRLLEDGSANGLQFQRLKDKVGNRSNASSEVEFSDTFGFLLGGPDAGIRTILDMVTLTRLDCALASSGMMRASLAEAVHHTRGRSVFGKMLVNQPIMTRVLADMALDVAAATALSFRLADAFDKARGNAEQAAYARVMTPVAKYWCCKIAPALIYEAMECIGGNGYIEERPIARHYREAPVNAIWEGSGNVMALDVLRVLNRGKDLFETVFAGLARDLGPAGKKTIDVLRAAIALCEQDEGAARLLVEQLALAAGAAELYRLGAGRIADAFIETRLAGGWRSTYGMLDSRFDASYIVDLLYPPAA
;
A
#
# COMPACT_ATOMS: atom_id res chain seq x y z
N MET A 1 -18.64 37.59 -5.50
CA MET A 1 -18.30 36.36 -6.25
C MET A 1 -16.88 36.50 -6.74
N THR A 2 -16.01 35.58 -6.35
CA THR A 2 -14.59 35.54 -6.79
C THR A 2 -14.50 35.16 -8.27
N SER A 3 -13.39 35.49 -8.94
CA SER A 3 -13.17 35.12 -10.35
C SER A 3 -13.27 33.59 -10.59
N ALA A 4 -12.92 32.79 -9.59
CA ALA A 4 -13.04 31.33 -9.63
C ALA A 4 -14.50 30.88 -9.79
N ASN A 5 -15.44 31.44 -9.02
CA ASN A 5 -16.86 31.07 -9.10
C ASN A 5 -17.47 31.36 -10.50
N ARG A 6 -17.04 32.46 -11.17
CA ARG A 6 -17.51 32.76 -12.52
C ARG A 6 -16.96 31.80 -13.59
N THR A 7 -15.78 31.24 -13.36
CA THR A 7 -15.19 30.25 -14.27
C THR A 7 -15.93 28.93 -14.16
N ASP A 8 -16.23 28.48 -12.94
CA ASP A 8 -16.97 27.23 -12.69
C ASP A 8 -18.40 27.28 -13.24
N GLU A 9 -19.10 28.42 -13.07
CA GLU A 9 -20.44 28.64 -13.66
C GLU A 9 -20.40 28.50 -15.19
N LYS A 10 -19.45 29.15 -15.88
CA LYS A 10 -19.28 29.04 -17.34
C LYS A 10 -18.95 27.62 -17.81
N LEU A 11 -18.12 26.89 -17.07
CA LEU A 11 -17.77 25.50 -17.40
C LEU A 11 -18.97 24.57 -17.20
N ALA A 12 -19.80 24.82 -16.19
CA ALA A 12 -21.04 24.09 -15.98
C ALA A 12 -22.05 24.29 -17.13
N GLU A 13 -22.16 25.52 -17.66
CA GLU A 13 -22.96 25.82 -18.86
C GLU A 13 -22.46 25.04 -20.09
N LEU A 14 -21.16 24.75 -20.18
CA LEU A 14 -20.54 23.93 -21.21
C LEU A 14 -20.58 22.42 -20.89
N ASN A 15 -21.37 22.01 -19.90
CA ASN A 15 -21.47 20.61 -19.46
C ASN A 15 -20.11 20.02 -19.00
N GLN A 16 -19.26 20.84 -18.40
CA GLN A 16 -17.97 20.44 -17.80
C GLN A 16 -18.11 20.39 -16.28
N PRO A 17 -18.05 19.20 -15.66
CA PRO A 17 -18.09 19.06 -14.21
C PRO A 17 -16.87 19.72 -13.54
N SER A 18 -17.05 20.21 -12.32
CA SER A 18 -15.92 20.62 -11.48
C SER A 18 -14.97 19.45 -11.19
N LEU A 19 -13.76 19.79 -10.78
CA LEU A 19 -12.80 18.76 -10.34
C LEU A 19 -13.22 18.18 -8.98
N TRP A 20 -12.85 16.93 -8.73
CA TRP A 20 -12.90 16.31 -7.40
C TRP A 20 -11.80 16.93 -6.51
N SER A 21 -12.05 18.14 -5.99
CA SER A 21 -11.08 18.93 -5.23
C SER A 21 -11.80 19.76 -4.17
N GLY A 22 -11.14 20.01 -3.03
CA GLY A 22 -11.69 20.76 -1.93
C GLY A 22 -12.76 20.02 -1.11
N ILE A 23 -12.98 18.75 -1.38
CA ILE A 23 -13.92 17.86 -0.69
C ILE A 23 -13.18 17.14 0.44
N ASN A 24 -13.82 16.89 1.56
CA ASN A 24 -13.19 16.11 2.63
C ASN A 24 -13.25 14.62 2.31
N ALA A 25 -12.13 14.03 1.86
CA ALA A 25 -12.04 12.62 1.48
C ALA A 25 -12.39 11.65 2.63
N TYR A 26 -12.17 12.02 3.88
CA TYR A 26 -12.58 11.22 5.03
C TYR A 26 -14.10 11.25 5.22
N ARG A 27 -14.71 12.44 5.28
CA ARG A 27 -16.17 12.57 5.50
C ARG A 27 -17.01 12.07 4.32
N SER A 28 -16.48 12.15 3.10
CA SER A 28 -17.16 11.67 1.89
C SER A 28 -17.02 10.15 1.68
N ASP A 29 -16.36 9.44 2.58
CA ASP A 29 -16.21 7.99 2.58
C ASP A 29 -16.89 7.38 3.80
N PRO A 30 -18.18 6.99 3.70
CA PRO A 30 -18.91 6.42 4.83
C PRO A 30 -18.20 5.20 5.43
N LEU A 31 -17.55 4.40 4.59
CA LEU A 31 -16.92 3.17 5.05
C LEU A 31 -15.73 3.43 5.98
N ILE A 32 -14.84 4.38 5.63
CA ILE A 32 -13.72 4.71 6.54
C ILE A 32 -14.22 5.38 7.82
N VAL A 33 -15.29 6.18 7.74
CA VAL A 33 -15.93 6.78 8.91
C VAL A 33 -16.42 5.70 9.87
N ASP A 34 -17.13 4.69 9.36
CA ASP A 34 -17.63 3.57 10.17
C ASP A 34 -16.48 2.72 10.73
N LEU A 35 -15.48 2.38 9.91
CA LEU A 35 -14.29 1.62 10.31
C LEU A 35 -13.48 2.30 11.43
N THR A 36 -13.55 3.63 11.51
CA THR A 36 -12.80 4.44 12.48
C THR A 36 -13.69 5.06 13.56
N ALA A 37 -14.99 4.76 13.58
CA ALA A 37 -15.96 5.38 14.49
C ALA A 37 -15.62 5.20 15.97
N ALA A 38 -15.04 4.04 16.34
CA ALA A 38 -14.64 3.73 17.71
C ALA A 38 -13.32 4.39 18.13
N LEU A 39 -12.54 4.96 17.22
CA LEU A 39 -11.28 5.64 17.54
C LEU A 39 -11.52 6.91 18.35
N PRO A 40 -10.58 7.33 19.21
CA PRO A 40 -10.67 8.56 19.97
C PRO A 40 -10.98 9.78 19.11
N ARG A 41 -11.72 10.73 19.70
CA ARG A 41 -12.16 11.95 18.99
C ARG A 41 -11.00 12.71 18.35
N GLY A 42 -9.87 12.88 19.05
CA GLY A 42 -8.69 13.59 18.52
C GLY A 42 -8.12 12.93 17.27
N ILE A 43 -8.10 11.58 17.21
CA ILE A 43 -7.69 10.82 16.03
C ILE A 43 -8.65 11.05 14.87
N ARG A 44 -9.96 11.01 15.11
CA ARG A 44 -10.97 11.27 14.06
C ARG A 44 -10.88 12.68 13.51
N GLU A 45 -10.62 13.68 14.36
CA GLU A 45 -10.38 15.07 13.93
C GLU A 45 -9.09 15.19 13.08
N ASP A 46 -8.03 14.44 13.42
CA ASP A 46 -6.81 14.37 12.60
C ASP A 46 -7.11 13.73 11.22
N LEU A 47 -7.87 12.63 11.17
CA LEU A 47 -8.30 12.00 9.91
C LEU A 47 -9.16 12.95 9.06
N GLU A 48 -10.03 13.75 9.66
CA GLU A 48 -10.77 14.80 8.94
C GLU A 48 -9.83 15.87 8.35
N ASN A 49 -8.81 16.28 9.11
CA ASN A 49 -7.81 17.24 8.63
C ASN A 49 -7.01 16.64 7.46
N MET A 50 -6.67 15.36 7.53
CA MET A 50 -6.03 14.65 6.43
C MET A 50 -6.96 14.55 5.21
N GLY A 51 -8.23 14.21 5.43
CA GLY A 51 -9.22 14.14 4.36
C GLY A 51 -9.39 15.47 3.60
N ARG A 52 -9.33 16.61 4.30
CA ARG A 52 -9.29 17.93 3.66
C ARG A 52 -8.00 18.19 2.91
N TYR A 53 -6.88 17.79 3.48
CA TYR A 53 -5.56 18.00 2.86
C TYR A 53 -5.39 17.24 1.55
N VAL A 54 -5.71 15.94 1.52
CA VAL A 54 -5.42 15.09 0.34
C VAL A 54 -6.20 15.49 -0.91
N THR A 55 -7.32 16.19 -0.77
CA THR A 55 -8.10 16.70 -1.88
C THR A 55 -7.95 18.20 -2.11
N SER A 56 -7.11 18.88 -1.31
CA SER A 56 -6.87 20.32 -1.52
C SER A 56 -6.16 20.58 -2.84
N PRO A 57 -6.47 21.70 -3.53
CA PRO A 57 -5.79 22.07 -4.76
C PRO A 57 -4.26 22.10 -4.62
N GLU A 58 -3.77 22.59 -3.48
CA GLU A 58 -2.35 22.72 -3.18
C GLU A 58 -1.68 21.34 -3.09
N ALA A 59 -2.29 20.37 -2.39
CA ALA A 59 -1.75 19.02 -2.25
C ALA A 59 -1.78 18.27 -3.60
N GLN A 60 -2.87 18.42 -4.37
CA GLN A 60 -2.99 17.83 -5.71
C GLN A 60 -1.92 18.38 -6.65
N GLU A 61 -1.63 19.68 -6.58
CA GLU A 61 -0.56 20.30 -7.37
C GLU A 61 0.83 19.80 -6.93
N LEU A 62 1.09 19.66 -5.63
CA LEU A 62 2.33 19.04 -5.13
C LEU A 62 2.50 17.62 -5.67
N ALA A 63 1.44 16.82 -5.65
CA ALA A 63 1.47 15.45 -6.18
C ALA A 63 1.75 15.43 -7.70
N ARG A 64 1.13 16.33 -8.47
CA ARG A 64 1.36 16.47 -9.91
C ARG A 64 2.81 16.85 -10.19
N MET A 65 3.32 17.90 -9.54
CA MET A 65 4.70 18.38 -9.73
C MET A 65 5.74 17.32 -9.32
N ALA A 66 5.53 16.61 -8.22
CA ALA A 66 6.44 15.54 -7.80
C ALA A 66 6.53 14.40 -8.83
N ASN A 67 5.42 14.06 -9.50
CA ASN A 67 5.39 13.01 -10.51
C ASN A 67 5.94 13.46 -11.87
N GLN A 68 5.72 14.71 -12.27
CA GLN A 68 6.26 15.27 -13.51
C GLN A 68 7.75 15.59 -13.38
N GLY A 69 8.19 16.09 -12.22
CA GLY A 69 9.59 16.32 -11.88
C GLY A 69 10.23 15.06 -11.29
N ALA A 70 10.30 13.97 -12.08
CA ALA A 70 10.89 12.72 -11.64
C ALA A 70 12.31 12.89 -11.08
N PRO A 71 12.71 12.12 -10.05
CA PRO A 71 14.02 12.22 -9.43
C PRO A 71 15.15 11.96 -10.44
N GLN A 72 16.27 12.63 -10.25
CA GLN A 72 17.46 12.53 -11.09
C GLN A 72 18.66 12.09 -10.28
N LEU A 73 19.48 11.20 -10.84
CA LEU A 73 20.72 10.76 -10.23
C LEU A 73 21.89 11.61 -10.75
N ARG A 74 22.59 12.24 -9.82
CA ARG A 74 23.85 12.88 -10.08
C ARG A 74 24.98 12.01 -9.52
N THR A 75 25.67 11.29 -10.42
CA THR A 75 26.71 10.33 -10.04
C THR A 75 28.03 10.99 -9.70
N HIS A 76 28.37 12.11 -10.35
CA HIS A 76 29.66 12.78 -10.19
C HIS A 76 29.50 14.30 -10.03
N GLY A 77 30.43 14.89 -9.31
CA GLY A 77 30.61 16.32 -9.19
C GLY A 77 31.48 16.90 -10.30
N PRO A 78 31.67 18.25 -10.31
CA PRO A 78 32.37 18.96 -11.38
C PRO A 78 33.88 18.66 -11.46
N ARG A 79 34.46 18.03 -10.43
CA ARG A 79 35.86 17.63 -10.41
C ARG A 79 36.05 16.13 -10.66
N GLY A 80 34.98 15.40 -11.02
CA GLY A 80 35.00 13.97 -11.25
C GLY A 80 34.85 13.11 -9.99
N GLU A 81 34.70 13.72 -8.81
CA GLU A 81 34.42 13.02 -7.55
C GLU A 81 33.05 12.34 -7.60
N ARG A 82 32.95 11.13 -7.03
CA ARG A 82 31.69 10.39 -6.98
C ARG A 82 30.78 10.96 -5.88
N LEU A 83 29.53 11.27 -6.24
CA LEU A 83 28.54 11.88 -5.34
C LEU A 83 27.39 10.92 -5.01
N ASP A 84 26.86 10.25 -6.01
CA ASP A 84 25.68 9.36 -5.91
C ASP A 84 24.50 10.01 -5.16
N VAL A 85 24.15 11.22 -5.56
CA VAL A 85 23.06 11.99 -4.96
C VAL A 85 21.82 11.91 -5.85
N VAL A 86 20.68 11.62 -5.26
CA VAL A 86 19.39 11.67 -5.94
C VAL A 86 18.71 13.00 -5.61
N GLU A 87 18.44 13.77 -6.64
CA GLU A 87 17.80 15.09 -6.56
C GLU A 87 16.29 14.93 -6.84
N PHE A 88 15.46 15.52 -5.98
CA PHE A 88 14.01 15.47 -6.07
C PHE A 88 13.43 16.85 -6.27
N HIS A 89 12.26 16.92 -6.92
CA HIS A 89 11.49 18.14 -6.99
C HIS A 89 11.08 18.61 -5.57
N PRO A 90 11.08 19.93 -5.26
CA PRO A 90 10.68 20.45 -3.94
C PRO A 90 9.31 19.97 -3.45
N ALA A 91 8.38 19.73 -4.36
CA ALA A 91 7.05 19.18 -4.06
C ALA A 91 7.13 17.80 -3.40
N TRP A 92 8.04 16.93 -3.82
CA TRP A 92 8.25 15.63 -3.18
C TRP A 92 8.71 15.78 -1.73
N HIS A 93 9.64 16.70 -1.46
CA HIS A 93 10.08 16.99 -0.09
C HIS A 93 8.95 17.56 0.79
N ALA A 94 8.03 18.32 0.20
CA ALA A 94 6.85 18.81 0.93
C ALA A 94 5.90 17.66 1.31
N LEU A 95 5.65 16.72 0.41
CA LEU A 95 4.85 15.51 0.67
C LEU A 95 5.50 14.65 1.77
N MET A 96 6.80 14.39 1.68
CA MET A 96 7.56 13.67 2.70
C MET A 96 7.44 14.33 4.09
N ARG A 97 7.68 15.63 4.15
CA ARG A 97 7.60 16.40 5.41
C ARG A 97 6.21 16.28 6.04
N ARG A 98 5.16 16.44 5.24
CA ARG A 98 3.79 16.31 5.72
C ARG A 98 3.50 14.91 6.25
N SER A 99 3.86 13.88 5.51
CA SER A 99 3.58 12.49 5.86
C SER A 99 4.40 12.02 7.08
N MET A 100 5.65 12.45 7.20
CA MET A 100 6.45 12.17 8.41
C MET A 100 5.91 12.91 9.64
N SER A 101 5.43 14.14 9.50
CA SER A 101 4.90 14.90 10.63
C SER A 101 3.65 14.26 11.26
N VAL A 102 2.83 13.53 10.49
CA VAL A 102 1.68 12.75 11.00
C VAL A 102 2.05 11.31 11.37
N GLY A 103 3.33 10.95 11.34
CA GLY A 103 3.85 9.68 11.82
C GLY A 103 3.55 8.46 10.92
N LEU A 104 3.37 8.63 9.61
CA LEU A 104 3.10 7.49 8.71
C LEU A 104 4.20 6.42 8.71
N HIS A 105 5.44 6.80 9.04
CA HIS A 105 6.60 5.90 9.13
C HIS A 105 6.87 5.38 10.54
N SER A 106 6.23 5.92 11.59
CA SER A 106 6.67 5.71 12.97
C SER A 106 5.58 5.38 13.98
N SER A 107 4.32 5.80 13.74
CA SER A 107 3.27 5.81 14.77
C SER A 107 2.96 4.43 15.38
N VAL A 108 3.14 3.35 14.64
CA VAL A 108 2.94 1.97 15.15
C VAL A 108 3.98 1.58 16.21
N TRP A 109 5.17 2.17 16.15
CA TRP A 109 6.32 1.79 16.98
C TRP A 109 6.61 2.79 18.09
N ASP A 110 6.03 3.98 18.03
CA ASP A 110 6.22 5.03 19.01
C ASP A 110 5.16 4.89 20.13
N PRO A 111 5.57 4.47 21.35
CA PRO A 111 4.64 4.26 22.45
C PRO A 111 3.97 5.56 22.95
N GLN A 112 4.48 6.71 22.55
CA GLN A 112 3.91 8.03 22.87
C GLN A 112 3.01 8.56 21.75
N ALA A 113 3.08 7.95 20.56
CA ALA A 113 2.21 8.30 19.45
C ALA A 113 0.80 7.79 19.72
N ASP A 114 -0.18 8.64 19.49
CA ASP A 114 -1.59 8.25 19.56
C ASP A 114 -1.92 7.49 20.87
N ALA A 115 -1.43 7.98 22.01
CA ALA A 115 -1.45 7.28 23.30
C ALA A 115 -2.87 6.77 23.71
N ASP A 116 -3.91 7.49 23.30
CA ASP A 116 -5.31 7.12 23.53
C ASP A 116 -5.80 5.97 22.64
N ALA A 117 -5.02 5.59 21.62
CA ALA A 117 -5.35 4.54 20.64
C ALA A 117 -4.19 3.54 20.45
N LYS A 118 -3.36 3.32 21.48
CA LYS A 118 -2.18 2.45 21.40
C LYS A 118 -2.49 1.00 21.02
N ASP A 119 -3.68 0.51 21.38
CA ASP A 119 -4.14 -0.85 21.07
C ASP A 119 -4.76 -0.94 19.66
N GLU A 120 -4.78 0.17 18.90
CA GLU A 120 -5.30 0.31 17.55
C GLU A 120 -4.29 1.04 16.62
N ALA A 121 -3.00 0.95 16.95
CA ALA A 121 -1.94 1.70 16.27
C ALA A 121 -1.83 1.38 14.77
N HIS A 122 -1.98 0.11 14.38
CA HIS A 122 -2.03 -0.29 12.97
C HIS A 122 -3.28 0.25 12.27
N LYS A 123 -4.45 0.21 12.92
CA LYS A 123 -5.69 0.76 12.37
C LYS A 123 -5.61 2.27 12.15
N VAL A 124 -5.10 3.01 13.14
CA VAL A 124 -4.89 4.48 13.01
C VAL A 124 -3.94 4.80 11.86
N ARG A 125 -2.79 4.10 11.80
CA ARG A 125 -1.84 4.27 10.71
C ARG A 125 -2.46 3.88 9.36
N ALA A 126 -3.23 2.79 9.31
CA ALA A 126 -3.91 2.35 8.10
C ALA A 126 -4.87 3.41 7.55
N ALA A 127 -5.64 4.07 8.41
CA ALA A 127 -6.52 5.16 8.00
C ALA A 127 -5.75 6.36 7.42
N ARG A 128 -4.67 6.78 8.08
CA ARG A 128 -3.78 7.83 7.57
C ARG A 128 -3.14 7.44 6.24
N PHE A 129 -2.69 6.20 6.12
CA PHE A 129 -2.03 5.68 4.91
C PHE A 129 -3.02 5.58 3.73
N TYR A 130 -4.21 5.04 3.96
CA TYR A 130 -5.29 4.95 2.98
C TYR A 130 -5.70 6.33 2.44
N LEU A 131 -5.85 7.34 3.31
CA LEU A 131 -6.15 8.71 2.88
C LEU A 131 -4.98 9.31 2.06
N THR A 132 -3.74 9.11 2.51
CA THR A 132 -2.57 9.64 1.79
C THR A 132 -2.38 8.99 0.43
N ALA A 133 -2.68 7.69 0.30
CA ALA A 133 -2.62 6.96 -0.96
C ALA A 133 -3.61 7.48 -2.02
N GLN A 134 -4.69 8.12 -1.60
CA GLN A 134 -5.62 8.81 -2.49
C GLN A 134 -4.99 10.04 -3.16
N LEU A 135 -3.95 10.60 -2.55
CA LEU A 135 -3.22 11.74 -3.09
C LEU A 135 -2.04 11.30 -3.96
N GLU A 136 -1.07 10.58 -3.38
CA GLU A 136 0.19 10.25 -4.05
C GLU A 136 0.91 9.08 -3.37
N CYS A 137 1.32 8.07 -4.14
CA CYS A 137 1.90 6.85 -3.59
C CYS A 137 3.43 6.77 -3.68
N GLY A 138 4.08 7.56 -4.53
CA GLY A 138 5.53 7.46 -4.70
C GLY A 138 6.30 7.79 -3.42
N HIS A 139 5.93 8.85 -2.72
CA HIS A 139 6.57 9.22 -1.45
C HIS A 139 6.20 8.27 -0.29
N LEU A 140 5.15 7.45 -0.43
CA LEU A 140 4.81 6.44 0.57
C LEU A 140 5.80 5.26 0.59
N CYS A 141 6.49 4.99 -0.52
CA CYS A 141 7.45 3.89 -0.60
C CYS A 141 8.56 3.97 0.46
N PRO A 142 9.35 5.06 0.59
CA PRO A 142 10.32 5.18 1.67
C PRO A 142 9.70 5.17 3.07
N LEU A 143 8.48 5.68 3.25
CA LEU A 143 7.79 5.69 4.54
C LEU A 143 7.36 4.27 4.97
N THR A 144 6.85 3.48 4.02
CA THR A 144 6.53 2.06 4.23
C THR A 144 7.76 1.26 4.65
N MET A 145 8.87 1.39 3.91
CA MET A 145 10.11 0.68 4.23
C MET A 145 10.69 1.14 5.57
N THR A 146 10.67 2.43 5.85
CA THR A 146 11.14 2.98 7.13
C THR A 146 10.31 2.44 8.30
N SER A 147 8.98 2.43 8.18
CA SER A 147 8.10 1.86 9.20
C SER A 147 8.37 0.37 9.43
N ALA A 148 8.40 -0.40 8.36
CA ALA A 148 8.57 -1.85 8.44
C ALA A 148 9.97 -2.27 8.89
N SER A 149 11.01 -1.44 8.66
CA SER A 149 12.39 -1.73 9.07
C SER A 149 12.55 -1.94 10.58
N VAL A 150 11.70 -1.33 11.40
CA VAL A 150 11.74 -1.49 12.86
C VAL A 150 11.53 -2.95 13.26
N ALA A 151 10.68 -3.69 12.53
CA ALA A 151 10.50 -5.13 12.76
C ALA A 151 11.80 -5.91 12.50
N ALA A 152 12.53 -5.61 11.43
CA ALA A 152 13.81 -6.24 11.15
C ALA A 152 14.89 -5.83 12.16
N LEU A 153 14.93 -4.57 12.58
CA LEU A 153 15.88 -4.04 13.56
C LEU A 153 15.70 -4.68 14.94
N SER A 154 14.48 -5.10 15.30
CA SER A 154 14.19 -5.75 16.58
C SER A 154 14.98 -7.06 16.79
N ALA A 155 15.46 -7.67 15.70
CA ALA A 155 16.33 -8.85 15.76
C ALA A 155 17.76 -8.52 16.26
N SER A 156 18.15 -7.22 16.34
CA SER A 156 19.46 -6.77 16.84
C SER A 156 19.31 -5.57 17.77
N PRO A 157 19.09 -5.79 19.08
CA PRO A 157 18.82 -4.71 20.06
C PRO A 157 19.89 -3.61 20.10
N ALA A 158 21.16 -3.92 19.87
CA ALA A 158 22.23 -2.96 19.83
C ALA A 158 22.07 -1.96 18.67
N VAL A 159 21.80 -2.49 17.45
CA VAL A 159 21.56 -1.66 16.24
C VAL A 159 20.26 -0.88 16.40
N GLN A 160 19.20 -1.51 16.92
CA GLN A 160 17.91 -0.87 17.15
C GLN A 160 18.03 0.34 18.09
N LYS A 161 18.79 0.21 19.17
CA LYS A 161 18.99 1.28 20.17
C LYS A 161 19.48 2.58 19.53
N ASP A 162 20.39 2.49 18.57
CA ASP A 162 20.99 3.68 17.95
C ASP A 162 20.10 4.25 16.83
N TRP A 163 19.43 3.38 16.06
CA TRP A 163 18.66 3.77 14.88
C TRP A 163 17.20 4.12 15.18
N ALA A 164 16.55 3.43 16.12
CA ALA A 164 15.13 3.62 16.39
C ALA A 164 14.77 5.06 16.76
N PRO A 165 15.51 5.81 17.60
CA PRO A 165 15.18 7.21 17.92
C PRO A 165 15.15 8.12 16.69
N LYS A 166 16.01 7.85 15.70
CA LYS A 166 16.08 8.59 14.44
C LYS A 166 14.95 8.18 13.47
N ILE A 167 14.62 6.90 13.43
CA ILE A 167 13.53 6.36 12.62
C ILE A 167 12.18 6.86 13.16
N LEU A 168 11.97 6.90 14.47
CA LEU A 168 10.72 7.31 15.09
C LEU A 168 10.49 8.82 15.10
N SER A 169 11.51 9.60 14.76
CA SER A 169 11.41 11.06 14.70
C SER A 169 10.41 11.52 13.64
N ARG A 170 9.43 12.32 14.04
CA ARG A 170 8.43 12.91 13.12
C ARG A 170 8.94 14.13 12.32
N LYS A 171 10.23 14.41 12.40
CA LYS A 171 10.90 15.40 11.56
C LYS A 171 11.23 14.77 10.19
N TYR A 172 11.46 15.62 9.22
CA TYR A 172 11.99 15.21 7.92
C TYR A 172 13.32 15.94 7.68
N ASP A 173 14.37 15.18 7.47
CA ASP A 173 15.72 15.70 7.26
C ASP A 173 16.29 15.16 5.95
N SER A 174 16.26 15.99 4.89
CA SER A 174 16.76 15.65 3.55
C SER A 174 18.26 15.93 3.36
N SER A 175 18.97 16.35 4.41
CA SER A 175 20.40 16.67 4.30
C SER A 175 21.24 15.43 3.96
N ASN A 176 22.27 15.62 3.14
CA ASN A 176 23.23 14.56 2.80
C ASN A 176 24.34 14.48 3.86
N LYS A 177 24.00 13.92 5.02
CA LYS A 177 24.89 13.76 6.20
C LYS A 177 24.85 12.34 6.71
N PRO A 178 25.85 11.90 7.50
CA PRO A 178 25.78 10.65 8.24
C PRO A 178 24.50 10.52 9.06
N ALA A 179 23.91 9.33 9.09
CA ALA A 179 22.62 9.07 9.74
C ALA A 179 22.55 9.57 11.19
N MET A 180 23.63 9.36 11.97
CA MET A 180 23.66 9.75 13.38
C MET A 180 23.76 11.27 13.61
N GLN A 181 24.14 12.05 12.57
CA GLN A 181 24.18 13.52 12.61
C GLN A 181 22.85 14.17 12.18
N LYS A 182 21.88 13.38 11.69
CA LYS A 182 20.57 13.87 11.23
C LYS A 182 19.55 13.91 12.36
N SER A 183 18.51 14.71 12.18
CA SER A 183 17.39 14.80 13.11
C SER A 183 16.37 13.66 12.91
N ALA A 184 16.34 13.06 11.74
CA ALA A 184 15.52 11.93 11.35
C ALA A 184 16.17 11.17 10.20
N VAL A 185 15.87 9.88 10.07
CA VAL A 185 16.38 9.02 8.99
C VAL A 185 15.26 8.28 8.30
N THR A 186 15.52 7.89 7.05
CA THR A 186 14.69 6.96 6.28
C THR A 186 15.48 5.69 5.95
N ILE A 187 14.77 4.58 5.85
CA ILE A 187 15.36 3.27 5.53
C ILE A 187 14.81 2.81 4.18
N GLY A 188 15.71 2.43 3.29
CA GLY A 188 15.38 1.78 2.02
C GLY A 188 15.53 0.25 2.09
N MET A 189 15.30 -0.43 0.99
CA MET A 189 15.44 -1.87 0.89
C MET A 189 15.96 -2.29 -0.49
N GLY A 190 16.86 -3.28 -0.51
CA GLY A 190 17.35 -3.91 -1.73
C GLY A 190 17.40 -5.43 -1.60
N MET A 191 16.44 -6.14 -2.21
CA MET A 191 16.39 -7.61 -2.19
C MET A 191 16.72 -8.23 -3.53
N THR A 192 16.14 -7.70 -4.60
CA THR A 192 16.21 -8.25 -5.96
C THR A 192 17.60 -8.03 -6.57
N GLU A 193 18.16 -9.08 -7.13
CA GLU A 193 19.39 -9.06 -7.93
C GLU A 193 19.09 -9.31 -9.42
N LYS A 194 20.08 -9.18 -10.31
CA LYS A 194 19.89 -9.35 -11.77
C LYS A 194 19.27 -10.70 -12.14
N GLN A 195 19.61 -11.79 -11.43
CA GLN A 195 19.08 -13.13 -11.66
C GLN A 195 17.65 -13.34 -11.13
N GLY A 196 17.11 -12.44 -10.29
CA GLY A 196 15.72 -12.50 -9.83
C GLY A 196 15.50 -11.98 -8.41
N GLY A 197 14.22 -11.86 -8.03
CA GLY A 197 13.78 -11.38 -6.72
C GLY A 197 12.83 -12.34 -5.99
N THR A 198 12.32 -13.37 -6.69
CA THR A 198 11.41 -14.35 -6.10
C THR A 198 12.16 -15.38 -5.27
N ASP A 199 13.22 -15.96 -5.84
CA ASP A 199 14.10 -16.89 -5.15
C ASP A 199 15.32 -16.15 -4.58
N VAL A 200 15.11 -15.49 -3.45
CA VAL A 200 16.18 -14.71 -2.78
C VAL A 200 17.32 -15.58 -2.25
N ARG A 201 17.13 -16.91 -2.14
CA ARG A 201 18.21 -17.83 -1.76
C ARG A 201 19.27 -17.96 -2.84
N ALA A 202 18.90 -17.68 -4.09
CA ALA A 202 19.83 -17.64 -5.22
C ALA A 202 20.63 -16.34 -5.31
N ASN A 203 20.47 -15.40 -4.39
CA ASN A 203 21.22 -14.15 -4.35
C ASN A 203 22.73 -14.43 -4.25
N ARG A 204 23.52 -13.62 -4.96
CA ARG A 204 24.98 -13.74 -5.06
C ARG A 204 25.75 -12.70 -4.27
N THR A 205 25.08 -11.66 -3.76
CA THR A 205 25.70 -10.71 -2.84
C THR A 205 26.32 -11.48 -1.68
N ALA A 206 27.60 -11.26 -1.43
CA ALA A 206 28.37 -11.96 -0.41
C ALA A 206 28.70 -11.02 0.77
N GLY A 207 28.76 -11.57 1.97
CA GLY A 207 29.15 -10.89 3.19
C GLY A 207 30.32 -11.62 3.87
N GLU A 208 31.42 -10.90 4.11
CA GLU A 208 32.58 -11.38 4.85
C GLU A 208 32.59 -10.77 6.26
N LYS A 209 32.70 -11.62 7.28
CA LYS A 209 32.72 -11.19 8.68
C LYS A 209 34.03 -10.47 8.99
N VAL A 210 33.92 -9.24 9.49
CA VAL A 210 35.06 -8.43 9.95
C VAL A 210 35.23 -8.55 11.47
N SER A 211 34.12 -8.46 12.19
CA SER A 211 34.06 -8.61 13.65
C SER A 211 32.66 -9.06 14.05
N GLU A 212 32.38 -9.18 15.33
CA GLU A 212 31.05 -9.57 15.80
C GLU A 212 29.98 -8.59 15.32
N GLY A 213 28.99 -9.09 14.58
CA GLY A 213 27.90 -8.30 14.04
C GLY A 213 28.26 -7.35 12.88
N ILE A 214 29.53 -7.27 12.46
CA ILE A 214 30.00 -6.37 11.39
C ILE A 214 30.54 -7.16 10.21
N TYR A 215 30.08 -6.83 9.00
CA TYR A 215 30.43 -7.51 7.75
C TYR A 215 30.86 -6.49 6.68
N ARG A 216 31.64 -6.98 5.72
CA ARG A 216 31.91 -6.33 4.45
C ARG A 216 31.09 -7.02 3.37
N LEU A 217 30.26 -6.25 2.68
CA LEU A 217 29.35 -6.75 1.65
C LEU A 217 29.89 -6.39 0.27
N SER A 218 29.79 -7.34 -0.68
CA SER A 218 30.12 -7.10 -2.08
C SER A 218 29.08 -7.76 -2.98
N GLY A 219 28.65 -7.06 -4.04
CA GLY A 219 27.63 -7.54 -4.94
C GLY A 219 26.85 -6.41 -5.63
N HIS A 220 25.59 -6.67 -5.91
CA HIS A 220 24.71 -5.72 -6.57
C HIS A 220 23.26 -5.90 -6.14
N LYS A 221 22.46 -4.85 -6.32
CA LYS A 221 21.00 -4.95 -6.30
C LYS A 221 20.42 -4.33 -7.58
N TRP A 222 19.45 -5.04 -8.17
CA TRP A 222 18.81 -4.66 -9.44
C TRP A 222 17.65 -3.69 -9.26
N PHE A 223 16.99 -3.76 -8.09
CA PHE A 223 16.02 -2.78 -7.60
C PHE A 223 16.35 -2.44 -6.16
N MET A 224 16.98 -1.29 -5.95
CA MET A 224 17.11 -0.69 -4.63
C MET A 224 16.17 0.50 -4.58
N SER A 225 15.10 0.36 -3.81
CA SER A 225 14.09 1.40 -3.65
C SER A 225 14.57 2.47 -2.69
N ALA A 226 14.20 3.73 -3.00
CA ALA A 226 14.54 4.91 -2.22
C ALA A 226 16.06 5.06 -1.96
N PRO A 227 16.89 5.17 -3.02
CA PRO A 227 18.36 5.24 -2.90
C PRO A 227 18.87 6.45 -2.13
N MET A 228 18.03 7.48 -1.91
CA MET A 228 18.34 8.62 -1.05
C MET A 228 18.25 8.31 0.44
N SER A 229 17.73 7.15 0.85
CA SER A 229 17.60 6.75 2.25
C SER A 229 18.95 6.70 2.96
N ASP A 230 18.92 6.81 4.28
CA ASP A 230 20.13 6.91 5.11
C ASP A 230 20.79 5.56 5.36
N ALA A 231 20.00 4.48 5.29
CA ALA A 231 20.46 3.10 5.28
C ALA A 231 19.51 2.20 4.51
N PHE A 232 19.93 0.95 4.28
CA PHE A 232 19.18 -0.04 3.53
C PHE A 232 19.14 -1.37 4.26
N ILE A 233 18.00 -2.05 4.23
CA ILE A 233 17.92 -3.45 4.62
C ILE A 233 18.22 -4.31 3.38
N MET A 234 19.22 -5.19 3.49
CA MET A 234 19.68 -6.04 2.39
C MET A 234 19.97 -7.46 2.86
N LEU A 235 19.83 -8.41 1.94
CA LEU A 235 20.27 -9.81 2.14
C LEU A 235 21.62 -10.06 1.47
N ALA A 236 22.49 -10.81 2.14
CA ALA A 236 23.75 -11.31 1.59
C ALA A 236 24.08 -12.71 2.09
N GLN A 237 24.74 -13.50 1.25
CA GLN A 237 25.27 -14.81 1.61
C GLN A 237 26.48 -14.65 2.52
N THR A 238 26.52 -15.39 3.60
CA THR A 238 27.68 -15.50 4.48
C THR A 238 28.18 -16.95 4.50
N LYS A 239 29.27 -17.22 5.19
CA LYS A 239 29.76 -18.60 5.39
C LYS A 239 28.77 -19.46 6.19
N GLU A 240 27.96 -18.80 7.05
CA GLU A 240 27.02 -19.49 7.93
C GLU A 240 25.60 -19.56 7.33
N GLY A 241 25.32 -18.83 6.24
CA GLY A 241 24.00 -18.81 5.59
C GLY A 241 23.59 -17.43 5.09
N MET A 242 22.29 -17.23 4.85
CA MET A 242 21.75 -15.96 4.38
C MET A 242 21.54 -15.00 5.55
N GLY A 243 22.33 -13.93 5.63
CA GLY A 243 22.20 -12.86 6.61
C GLY A 243 21.32 -11.70 6.13
N CYS A 244 20.69 -10.99 7.07
CA CYS A 244 20.01 -9.71 6.86
C CYS A 244 20.88 -8.60 7.45
N PHE A 245 21.06 -7.51 6.72
CA PHE A 245 21.99 -6.45 7.10
C PHE A 245 21.35 -5.08 7.02
N LEU A 246 21.62 -4.23 8.01
CA LEU A 246 21.45 -2.79 7.91
C LEU A 246 22.72 -2.18 7.34
N VAL A 247 22.61 -1.52 6.21
CA VAL A 247 23.75 -0.96 5.46
C VAL A 247 23.61 0.56 5.39
N PRO A 248 24.37 1.32 6.18
CA PRO A 248 24.39 2.79 6.10
C PRO A 248 24.84 3.26 4.72
N ARG A 249 24.23 4.33 4.21
CA ARG A 249 24.65 4.95 2.93
C ARG A 249 25.95 5.73 3.06
N LEU A 250 26.09 6.47 4.15
CA LEU A 250 27.31 7.21 4.50
C LEU A 250 27.90 6.67 5.80
N LEU A 251 29.22 6.67 5.90
CA LEU A 251 29.95 6.38 7.12
C LEU A 251 29.94 7.61 8.07
N GLU A 252 30.40 7.44 9.31
CA GLU A 252 30.37 8.49 10.32
C GLU A 252 31.22 9.72 9.97
N ASP A 253 32.29 9.53 9.19
CA ASP A 253 33.15 10.60 8.67
C ASP A 253 32.57 11.34 7.46
N GLY A 254 31.39 10.92 7.00
CA GLY A 254 30.71 11.48 5.84
C GLY A 254 31.11 10.87 4.49
N SER A 255 32.05 9.94 4.46
CA SER A 255 32.41 9.23 3.25
C SER A 255 31.33 8.24 2.79
N ALA A 256 31.28 7.94 1.49
CA ALA A 256 30.35 6.94 0.94
C ALA A 256 30.75 5.53 1.44
N ASN A 257 29.74 4.73 1.79
CA ASN A 257 29.94 3.36 2.27
C ASN A 257 30.04 2.33 1.12
N GLY A 258 30.80 2.62 0.07
CA GLY A 258 31.06 1.68 -1.03
C GLY A 258 29.86 1.40 -1.94
N LEU A 259 28.70 2.00 -1.71
CA LEU A 259 27.53 1.91 -2.58
C LEU A 259 27.73 2.81 -3.81
N GLN A 260 27.49 2.26 -5.01
CA GLN A 260 27.63 2.97 -6.27
C GLN A 260 26.34 2.84 -7.07
N PHE A 261 25.56 3.93 -7.14
CA PHE A 261 24.33 3.95 -7.93
C PHE A 261 24.68 4.04 -9.42
N GLN A 262 24.16 3.10 -10.21
CA GLN A 262 24.46 3.01 -11.64
C GLN A 262 23.49 3.85 -12.47
N ARG A 263 22.20 3.72 -12.19
CA ARG A 263 21.11 4.50 -12.80
C ARG A 263 19.82 4.41 -11.99
N LEU A 264 18.89 5.31 -12.24
CA LEU A 264 17.50 5.15 -11.82
C LEU A 264 16.69 4.43 -12.90
N LYS A 265 15.70 3.64 -12.46
CA LYS A 265 14.77 2.95 -13.36
C LYS A 265 13.77 3.96 -13.93
N ASP A 266 13.58 3.96 -15.25
CA ASP A 266 12.44 4.61 -15.89
C ASP A 266 11.22 3.69 -15.77
N LYS A 267 10.20 4.15 -15.05
CA LYS A 267 9.06 3.32 -14.61
C LYS A 267 7.76 3.79 -15.22
N VAL A 268 6.81 2.88 -15.40
CA VAL A 268 5.45 3.19 -15.84
C VAL A 268 4.75 4.14 -14.85
N GLY A 269 4.83 3.83 -13.56
CA GLY A 269 4.29 4.61 -12.46
C GLY A 269 5.30 4.75 -11.32
N ASN A 270 4.85 5.22 -10.16
CA ASN A 270 5.72 5.48 -9.00
C ASN A 270 6.88 6.44 -9.38
N ARG A 271 6.58 7.40 -10.26
CA ARG A 271 7.60 8.24 -10.91
C ARG A 271 8.24 9.23 -9.96
N SER A 272 7.51 9.70 -8.97
CA SER A 272 8.04 10.58 -7.93
C SER A 272 9.03 9.89 -7.00
N ASN A 273 9.01 8.55 -6.91
CA ASN A 273 9.95 7.75 -6.15
C ASN A 273 11.13 7.30 -7.02
N ALA A 274 12.33 7.29 -6.46
CA ALA A 274 13.52 6.74 -7.10
C ALA A 274 13.65 5.23 -6.83
N SER A 275 14.05 4.47 -7.85
CA SER A 275 14.46 3.07 -7.74
C SER A 275 15.74 2.90 -8.53
N SER A 276 16.83 2.45 -7.91
CA SER A 276 18.15 2.40 -8.54
C SER A 276 18.65 0.98 -8.79
N GLU A 277 19.56 0.87 -9.76
CA GLU A 277 20.54 -0.21 -9.80
C GLU A 277 21.74 0.22 -8.97
N VAL A 278 22.26 -0.67 -8.13
CA VAL A 278 23.42 -0.38 -7.31
C VAL A 278 24.39 -1.55 -7.35
N GLU A 279 25.68 -1.23 -7.46
CA GLU A 279 26.79 -2.13 -7.24
C GLU A 279 27.56 -1.68 -5.99
N PHE A 280 28.15 -2.60 -5.30
CA PHE A 280 28.87 -2.31 -4.08
C PHE A 280 29.97 -3.31 -3.82
N SER A 281 31.06 -2.81 -3.26
CA SER A 281 32.20 -3.59 -2.83
C SER A 281 32.74 -3.03 -1.53
N ASP A 282 33.19 -3.92 -0.66
CA ASP A 282 33.78 -3.57 0.63
C ASP A 282 32.87 -2.66 1.48
N THR A 283 31.55 -2.87 1.34
CA THR A 283 30.50 -2.03 1.98
C THR A 283 30.21 -2.53 3.39
N PHE A 284 30.29 -1.68 4.38
CA PHE A 284 29.95 -2.01 5.77
C PHE A 284 28.46 -2.30 5.94
N GLY A 285 28.17 -3.39 6.67
CA GLY A 285 26.82 -3.74 7.06
C GLY A 285 26.77 -4.30 8.48
N PHE A 286 25.72 -3.95 9.22
CA PHE A 286 25.43 -4.48 10.55
C PHE A 286 24.47 -5.67 10.40
N LEU A 287 24.87 -6.83 10.91
CA LEU A 287 24.03 -8.04 10.90
C LEU A 287 22.81 -7.82 11.81
N LEU A 288 21.65 -8.16 11.30
CA LEU A 288 20.38 -8.18 12.02
C LEU A 288 19.99 -9.62 12.33
N GLY A 289 19.95 -9.98 13.59
CA GLY A 289 19.71 -11.34 14.05
C GLY A 289 20.90 -12.29 13.82
N GLY A 290 20.61 -13.56 13.56
CA GLY A 290 21.63 -14.56 13.29
C GLY A 290 22.10 -14.55 11.83
N PRO A 291 23.29 -15.07 11.54
CA PRO A 291 23.87 -15.06 10.19
C PRO A 291 23.13 -15.97 9.19
N ASP A 292 22.30 -16.88 9.66
CA ASP A 292 21.41 -17.76 8.88
C ASP A 292 19.92 -17.37 8.98
N ALA A 293 19.60 -16.38 9.79
CA ALA A 293 18.22 -15.94 10.07
C ALA A 293 17.69 -14.89 9.08
N GLY A 294 18.47 -14.47 8.09
CA GLY A 294 18.18 -13.31 7.26
C GLY A 294 16.83 -13.35 6.55
N ILE A 295 16.43 -14.52 6.02
CA ILE A 295 15.12 -14.66 5.36
C ILE A 295 13.97 -14.46 6.35
N ARG A 296 14.08 -14.98 7.58
CA ARG A 296 13.05 -14.79 8.60
C ARG A 296 12.96 -13.33 9.01
N THR A 297 14.09 -12.70 9.28
CA THR A 297 14.20 -11.29 9.68
C THR A 297 13.59 -10.36 8.63
N ILE A 298 13.85 -10.59 7.34
CA ILE A 298 13.29 -9.74 6.28
C ILE A 298 11.78 -10.01 6.06
N LEU A 299 11.28 -11.22 6.32
CA LEU A 299 9.87 -11.54 6.19
C LEU A 299 9.00 -10.83 7.23
N ASP A 300 9.52 -10.56 8.43
CA ASP A 300 8.83 -9.76 9.43
C ASP A 300 8.57 -8.33 8.92
N MET A 301 9.56 -7.74 8.24
CA MET A 301 9.41 -6.46 7.53
C MET A 301 8.41 -6.56 6.37
N VAL A 302 8.59 -7.55 5.48
CA VAL A 302 7.77 -7.72 4.26
C VAL A 302 6.29 -7.95 4.59
N THR A 303 5.97 -8.57 5.72
CA THR A 303 4.59 -8.77 6.15
C THR A 303 3.86 -7.44 6.34
N LEU A 304 4.53 -6.43 6.91
CA LEU A 304 3.97 -5.09 7.12
C LEU A 304 3.84 -4.30 5.81
N THR A 305 4.84 -4.40 4.92
CA THR A 305 4.79 -3.72 3.62
C THR A 305 3.68 -4.28 2.71
N ARG A 306 3.30 -5.55 2.87
CA ARG A 306 2.16 -6.15 2.15
C ARG A 306 0.82 -5.56 2.58
N LEU A 307 0.62 -5.25 3.86
CA LEU A 307 -0.55 -4.50 4.33
C LEU A 307 -0.62 -3.13 3.65
N ASP A 308 0.50 -2.42 3.59
CA ASP A 308 0.57 -1.11 2.95
C ASP A 308 0.25 -1.18 1.44
N CYS A 309 0.67 -2.24 0.74
CA CYS A 309 0.27 -2.47 -0.66
C CYS A 309 -1.24 -2.63 -0.82
N ALA A 310 -1.91 -3.36 0.07
CA ALA A 310 -3.36 -3.52 0.06
C ALA A 310 -4.07 -2.20 0.33
N LEU A 311 -3.63 -1.45 1.37
CA LEU A 311 -4.17 -0.13 1.73
C LEU A 311 -3.97 0.90 0.62
N ALA A 312 -2.78 0.96 0.00
CA ALA A 312 -2.51 1.87 -1.11
C ALA A 312 -3.41 1.58 -2.31
N SER A 313 -3.57 0.29 -2.66
CA SER A 313 -4.44 -0.12 -3.76
C SER A 313 -5.90 0.23 -3.48
N SER A 314 -6.40 -0.03 -2.27
CA SER A 314 -7.77 0.33 -1.85
C SER A 314 -7.97 1.85 -1.87
N GLY A 315 -7.01 2.64 -1.38
CA GLY A 315 -7.07 4.11 -1.41
C GLY A 315 -7.09 4.67 -2.83
N MET A 316 -6.24 4.16 -3.74
CA MET A 316 -6.24 4.59 -5.13
C MET A 316 -7.55 4.22 -5.86
N MET A 317 -8.09 3.03 -5.63
CA MET A 317 -9.40 2.63 -6.18
C MET A 317 -10.50 3.56 -5.67
N ARG A 318 -10.52 3.86 -4.36
CA ARG A 318 -11.48 4.80 -3.77
C ARG A 318 -11.42 6.17 -4.41
N ALA A 319 -10.23 6.77 -4.54
CA ALA A 319 -10.05 8.09 -5.13
C ALA A 319 -10.50 8.11 -6.60
N SER A 320 -10.12 7.10 -7.38
CA SER A 320 -10.45 7.01 -8.80
C SER A 320 -11.96 6.86 -9.03
N LEU A 321 -12.62 6.02 -8.23
CA LEU A 321 -14.07 5.87 -8.32
C LEU A 321 -14.82 7.10 -7.80
N ALA A 322 -14.32 7.76 -6.74
CA ALA A 322 -14.90 9.02 -6.26
C ALA A 322 -14.84 10.12 -7.32
N GLU A 323 -13.73 10.23 -8.04
CA GLU A 323 -13.58 11.16 -9.17
C GLU A 323 -14.56 10.82 -10.31
N ALA A 324 -14.71 9.52 -10.66
CA ALA A 324 -15.64 9.07 -11.69
C ALA A 324 -17.11 9.34 -11.30
N VAL A 325 -17.50 9.04 -10.06
CA VAL A 325 -18.85 9.32 -9.54
C VAL A 325 -19.13 10.81 -9.55
N HIS A 326 -18.19 11.63 -9.06
CA HIS A 326 -18.31 13.09 -9.08
C HIS A 326 -18.50 13.63 -10.51
N HIS A 327 -17.65 13.17 -11.43
CA HIS A 327 -17.74 13.56 -12.84
C HIS A 327 -19.08 13.20 -13.47
N THR A 328 -19.56 11.97 -13.26
CA THR A 328 -20.81 11.48 -13.84
C THR A 328 -22.06 12.13 -13.24
N ARG A 329 -22.00 12.59 -11.99
CA ARG A 329 -23.04 13.41 -11.35
C ARG A 329 -23.15 14.83 -11.89
N GLY A 330 -22.03 15.38 -12.38
CA GLY A 330 -21.98 16.74 -12.91
C GLY A 330 -22.12 16.85 -14.44
N ARG A 331 -22.14 15.71 -15.17
CA ARG A 331 -22.19 15.69 -16.63
C ARG A 331 -23.50 15.14 -17.17
N SER A 332 -24.14 15.88 -18.07
CA SER A 332 -25.38 15.46 -18.74
C SER A 332 -25.06 14.88 -20.12
N VAL A 333 -25.72 13.75 -20.48
CA VAL A 333 -25.62 13.10 -21.77
C VAL A 333 -27.01 12.55 -22.16
N PHE A 334 -27.45 12.79 -23.40
CA PHE A 334 -28.77 12.40 -23.88
C PHE A 334 -29.92 12.88 -22.97
N GLY A 335 -29.81 14.10 -22.45
CA GLY A 335 -30.84 14.75 -21.62
C GLY A 335 -30.92 14.27 -20.18
N LYS A 336 -30.01 13.43 -19.71
CA LYS A 336 -29.92 12.95 -18.31
C LYS A 336 -28.51 13.07 -17.77
N MET A 337 -28.36 13.24 -16.46
CA MET A 337 -27.06 13.11 -15.82
C MET A 337 -26.47 11.74 -16.11
N LEU A 338 -25.17 11.67 -16.38
CA LEU A 338 -24.50 10.43 -16.80
C LEU A 338 -24.63 9.34 -15.72
N VAL A 339 -24.56 9.69 -14.43
CA VAL A 339 -24.77 8.76 -13.31
C VAL A 339 -26.17 8.11 -13.34
N ASN A 340 -27.18 8.76 -13.94
CA ASN A 340 -28.56 8.28 -14.03
C ASN A 340 -28.83 7.46 -15.33
N GLN A 341 -27.80 7.27 -16.16
CA GLN A 341 -27.89 6.35 -17.29
C GLN A 341 -27.80 4.91 -16.77
N PRO A 342 -28.73 4.00 -17.09
CA PRO A 342 -28.81 2.69 -16.44
C PRO A 342 -27.52 1.85 -16.53
N ILE A 343 -26.81 1.92 -17.66
CA ILE A 343 -25.53 1.21 -17.84
C ILE A 343 -24.48 1.82 -16.93
N MET A 344 -24.33 3.15 -16.93
CA MET A 344 -23.35 3.86 -16.10
C MET A 344 -23.59 3.61 -14.61
N THR A 345 -24.83 3.68 -14.14
CA THR A 345 -25.18 3.41 -12.74
C THR A 345 -24.73 2.02 -12.32
N ARG A 346 -24.93 1.00 -13.17
CA ARG A 346 -24.50 -0.37 -12.89
C ARG A 346 -22.97 -0.52 -12.86
N VAL A 347 -22.27 0.12 -13.78
CA VAL A 347 -20.79 0.12 -13.80
C VAL A 347 -20.25 0.72 -12.49
N LEU A 348 -20.74 1.90 -12.11
CA LEU A 348 -20.29 2.58 -10.88
C LEU A 348 -20.61 1.76 -9.62
N ALA A 349 -21.82 1.18 -9.54
CA ALA A 349 -22.23 0.34 -8.42
C ALA A 349 -21.40 -0.95 -8.32
N ASP A 350 -21.11 -1.58 -9.45
CA ASP A 350 -20.31 -2.80 -9.50
C ASP A 350 -18.87 -2.54 -9.05
N MET A 351 -18.24 -1.45 -9.50
CA MET A 351 -16.94 -1.01 -8.97
C MET A 351 -16.99 -0.69 -7.47
N ALA A 352 -18.07 -0.04 -7.01
CA ALA A 352 -18.23 0.35 -5.60
C ALA A 352 -18.25 -0.86 -4.66
N LEU A 353 -18.82 -1.98 -5.07
CA LEU A 353 -18.78 -3.23 -4.29
C LEU A 353 -17.34 -3.73 -4.08
N ASP A 354 -16.51 -3.70 -5.11
CA ASP A 354 -15.11 -4.13 -4.99
C ASP A 354 -14.28 -3.16 -4.13
N VAL A 355 -14.49 -1.85 -4.28
CA VAL A 355 -13.82 -0.85 -3.42
C VAL A 355 -14.20 -1.05 -1.96
N ALA A 356 -15.49 -1.28 -1.69
CA ALA A 356 -15.98 -1.49 -0.33
C ALA A 356 -15.35 -2.75 0.31
N ALA A 357 -15.38 -3.87 -0.39
CA ALA A 357 -14.80 -5.12 0.10
C ALA A 357 -13.28 -5.04 0.27
N ALA A 358 -12.54 -4.40 -0.68
CA ALA A 358 -11.10 -4.24 -0.59
C ALA A 358 -10.69 -3.34 0.59
N THR A 359 -11.43 -2.26 0.81
CA THR A 359 -11.21 -1.35 1.95
C THR A 359 -11.49 -2.07 3.26
N ALA A 360 -12.66 -2.71 3.39
CA ALA A 360 -13.03 -3.45 4.59
C ALA A 360 -12.01 -4.55 4.93
N LEU A 361 -11.58 -5.35 3.93
CA LEU A 361 -10.56 -6.39 4.09
C LEU A 361 -9.21 -5.83 4.55
N SER A 362 -8.77 -4.70 3.98
CA SER A 362 -7.49 -4.08 4.33
C SER A 362 -7.49 -3.55 5.77
N PHE A 363 -8.59 -2.94 6.21
CA PHE A 363 -8.74 -2.46 7.60
C PHE A 363 -8.93 -3.61 8.59
N ARG A 364 -9.64 -4.68 8.20
CA ARG A 364 -9.75 -5.89 9.02
C ARG A 364 -8.38 -6.53 9.26
N LEU A 365 -7.50 -6.50 8.26
CA LEU A 365 -6.14 -6.99 8.40
C LEU A 365 -5.32 -6.10 9.36
N ALA A 366 -5.45 -4.77 9.29
CA ALA A 366 -4.81 -3.85 10.23
C ALA A 366 -5.28 -4.10 11.68
N ASP A 367 -6.59 -4.29 11.87
CA ASP A 367 -7.17 -4.64 13.18
C ASP A 367 -6.65 -5.99 13.71
N ALA A 368 -6.42 -6.96 12.81
CA ALA A 368 -5.83 -8.23 13.19
C ALA A 368 -4.37 -8.08 13.66
N PHE A 369 -3.58 -7.21 13.04
CA PHE A 369 -2.21 -6.92 13.50
C PHE A 369 -2.20 -6.28 14.89
N ASP A 370 -3.10 -5.34 15.17
CA ASP A 370 -3.23 -4.75 16.51
C ASP A 370 -3.52 -5.80 17.57
N LYS A 371 -4.36 -6.78 17.25
CA LYS A 371 -4.89 -7.78 18.18
C LYS A 371 -4.14 -9.12 18.18
N ALA A 372 -3.18 -9.33 17.26
CA ALA A 372 -2.48 -10.60 17.11
C ALA A 372 -1.70 -11.02 18.37
N ARG A 373 -1.17 -10.04 19.12
CA ARG A 373 -0.44 -10.32 20.35
C ARG A 373 -1.40 -10.79 21.44
N GLY A 374 -1.25 -12.06 21.83
CA GLY A 374 -2.09 -12.68 22.87
C GLY A 374 -3.45 -13.18 22.40
N ASN A 375 -3.75 -13.09 21.08
CA ASN A 375 -4.98 -13.62 20.50
C ASN A 375 -4.67 -14.52 19.30
N ALA A 376 -4.80 -15.84 19.49
CA ALA A 376 -4.45 -16.84 18.48
C ALA A 376 -5.33 -16.75 17.20
N GLU A 377 -6.62 -16.40 17.34
CA GLU A 377 -7.52 -16.23 16.20
C GLU A 377 -7.04 -15.05 15.32
N GLN A 378 -6.69 -13.92 15.93
CA GLN A 378 -6.21 -12.76 15.20
C GLN A 378 -4.81 -12.98 14.59
N ALA A 379 -3.94 -13.70 15.29
CA ALA A 379 -2.64 -14.10 14.77
C ALA A 379 -2.78 -15.02 13.56
N ALA A 380 -3.69 -16.00 13.61
CA ALA A 380 -4.01 -16.87 12.48
C ALA A 380 -4.57 -16.07 11.29
N TYR A 381 -5.52 -15.16 11.56
CA TYR A 381 -6.06 -14.28 10.53
C TYR A 381 -4.98 -13.43 9.88
N ALA A 382 -4.16 -12.73 10.66
CA ALA A 382 -3.06 -11.92 10.15
C ALA A 382 -2.10 -12.75 9.28
N ARG A 383 -1.72 -13.96 9.71
CA ARG A 383 -0.78 -14.82 8.97
C ARG A 383 -1.35 -15.32 7.64
N VAL A 384 -2.60 -15.79 7.64
CA VAL A 384 -3.25 -16.32 6.42
C VAL A 384 -3.67 -15.20 5.48
N MET A 385 -4.26 -14.12 6.02
CA MET A 385 -4.92 -13.12 5.21
C MET A 385 -3.99 -12.01 4.67
N THR A 386 -2.77 -11.85 5.19
CA THR A 386 -1.82 -10.87 4.64
C THR A 386 -1.52 -11.11 3.15
N PRO A 387 -1.07 -12.31 2.71
CA PRO A 387 -0.87 -12.57 1.28
C PRO A 387 -2.18 -12.52 0.48
N VAL A 388 -3.31 -12.91 1.08
CA VAL A 388 -4.63 -12.90 0.44
C VAL A 388 -5.10 -11.48 0.13
N ALA A 389 -5.08 -10.59 1.12
CA ALA A 389 -5.46 -9.18 0.94
C ALA A 389 -4.54 -8.47 -0.07
N LYS A 390 -3.23 -8.68 0.06
CA LYS A 390 -2.24 -8.13 -0.88
C LYS A 390 -2.49 -8.64 -2.31
N TYR A 391 -2.74 -9.93 -2.48
CA TYR A 391 -3.06 -10.49 -3.79
C TYR A 391 -4.27 -9.80 -4.41
N TRP A 392 -5.39 -9.84 -3.73
CA TRP A 392 -6.66 -9.44 -4.33
C TRP A 392 -6.78 -7.93 -4.52
N CYS A 393 -6.53 -7.12 -3.46
CA CYS A 393 -6.62 -5.67 -3.55
C CYS A 393 -5.71 -5.09 -4.63
N CYS A 394 -4.47 -5.58 -4.73
CA CYS A 394 -3.54 -5.09 -5.75
C CYS A 394 -3.87 -5.62 -7.16
N LYS A 395 -4.49 -6.81 -7.25
CA LYS A 395 -4.82 -7.44 -8.53
C LYS A 395 -5.99 -6.77 -9.23
N ILE A 396 -7.01 -6.37 -8.49
CA ILE A 396 -8.20 -5.72 -9.05
C ILE A 396 -7.99 -4.22 -9.34
N ALA A 397 -7.06 -3.56 -8.64
CA ALA A 397 -6.88 -2.11 -8.72
C ALA A 397 -6.61 -1.57 -10.15
N PRO A 398 -5.74 -2.15 -10.98
CA PRO A 398 -5.50 -1.62 -12.33
C PRO A 398 -6.74 -1.63 -13.22
N ALA A 399 -7.52 -2.71 -13.20
CA ALA A 399 -8.73 -2.84 -14.00
C ALA A 399 -9.83 -1.90 -13.52
N LEU A 400 -10.02 -1.77 -12.20
CA LEU A 400 -11.02 -0.87 -11.62
C LEU A 400 -10.68 0.59 -11.92
N ILE A 401 -9.42 1.01 -11.78
CA ILE A 401 -9.00 2.39 -12.05
C ILE A 401 -9.12 2.70 -13.54
N TYR A 402 -8.84 1.72 -14.42
CA TYR A 402 -9.07 1.85 -15.86
C TYR A 402 -10.56 2.08 -16.18
N GLU A 403 -11.45 1.29 -15.60
CA GLU A 403 -12.90 1.46 -15.79
C GLU A 403 -13.39 2.81 -15.28
N ALA A 404 -12.90 3.25 -14.11
CA ALA A 404 -13.20 4.58 -13.57
C ALA A 404 -12.70 5.71 -14.50
N MET A 405 -11.54 5.54 -15.12
CA MET A 405 -11.00 6.45 -16.14
C MET A 405 -11.92 6.51 -17.37
N GLU A 406 -12.41 5.36 -17.82
CA GLU A 406 -13.33 5.24 -18.95
C GLU A 406 -14.66 5.96 -18.67
N CYS A 407 -15.19 5.88 -17.44
CA CYS A 407 -16.38 6.62 -17.01
C CYS A 407 -16.23 8.16 -17.11
N ILE A 408 -15.01 8.67 -17.02
CA ILE A 408 -14.71 10.11 -17.19
C ILE A 408 -14.56 10.48 -18.68
N GLY A 409 -14.28 9.50 -19.54
CA GLY A 409 -14.02 9.71 -20.95
C GLY A 409 -12.64 10.31 -21.22
N GLY A 410 -12.49 11.06 -22.32
CA GLY A 410 -11.20 11.65 -22.73
C GLY A 410 -10.50 12.46 -21.65
N ASN A 411 -11.24 13.14 -20.78
CA ASN A 411 -10.70 13.88 -19.64
C ASN A 411 -10.07 12.98 -18.56
N GLY A 412 -10.42 11.69 -18.51
CA GLY A 412 -9.77 10.71 -17.63
C GLY A 412 -8.38 10.28 -18.13
N TYR A 413 -8.11 10.43 -19.42
CA TYR A 413 -6.90 9.93 -20.06
C TYR A 413 -5.76 10.97 -20.12
N ILE A 414 -6.00 12.19 -19.65
CA ILE A 414 -5.01 13.28 -19.66
C ILE A 414 -4.35 13.46 -18.28
N GLU A 415 -3.10 13.94 -18.30
CA GLU A 415 -2.25 14.03 -17.11
C GLU A 415 -2.65 15.12 -16.10
N GLU A 416 -3.57 15.99 -16.46
CA GLU A 416 -4.09 17.05 -15.60
C GLU A 416 -5.01 16.50 -14.48
N ARG A 417 -5.47 15.23 -14.61
CA ARG A 417 -6.28 14.58 -13.60
C ARG A 417 -5.49 13.53 -12.80
N PRO A 418 -5.78 13.37 -11.50
CA PRO A 418 -5.10 12.39 -10.66
C PRO A 418 -5.25 10.94 -11.14
N ILE A 419 -6.37 10.61 -11.78
CA ILE A 419 -6.69 9.24 -12.19
C ILE A 419 -5.67 8.65 -13.18
N ALA A 420 -5.12 9.44 -14.09
CA ALA A 420 -4.06 8.99 -15.00
C ALA A 420 -2.80 8.54 -14.22
N ARG A 421 -2.44 9.26 -13.17
CA ARG A 421 -1.36 8.90 -12.26
C ARG A 421 -1.68 7.63 -11.46
N HIS A 422 -2.90 7.51 -10.90
CA HIS A 422 -3.34 6.32 -10.17
C HIS A 422 -3.32 5.07 -11.07
N TYR A 423 -3.74 5.18 -12.32
CA TYR A 423 -3.69 4.07 -13.27
C TYR A 423 -2.27 3.58 -13.51
N ARG A 424 -1.32 4.48 -13.71
CA ARG A 424 0.09 4.08 -13.88
C ARG A 424 0.72 3.53 -12.60
N GLU A 425 0.27 4.01 -11.45
CA GLU A 425 0.77 3.57 -10.14
C GLU A 425 0.29 2.16 -9.77
N ALA A 426 -0.98 1.86 -10.00
CA ALA A 426 -1.64 0.65 -9.49
C ALA A 426 -0.92 -0.67 -9.81
N PRO A 427 -0.36 -0.91 -11.02
CA PRO A 427 0.30 -2.17 -11.34
C PRO A 427 1.47 -2.52 -10.44
N VAL A 428 2.23 -1.55 -9.92
CA VAL A 428 3.43 -1.84 -9.14
C VAL A 428 3.12 -2.56 -7.83
N ASN A 429 1.97 -2.26 -7.20
CA ASN A 429 1.55 -2.92 -5.97
C ASN A 429 1.28 -4.42 -6.15
N ALA A 430 0.92 -4.88 -7.36
CA ALA A 430 0.78 -6.29 -7.66
C ALA A 430 2.12 -6.99 -7.99
N ILE A 431 3.21 -6.23 -8.14
CA ILE A 431 4.54 -6.71 -8.56
C ILE A 431 5.49 -6.80 -7.37
N TRP A 432 5.74 -5.69 -6.69
CA TRP A 432 6.67 -5.66 -5.57
C TRP A 432 6.12 -6.39 -4.32
N GLU A 433 6.98 -6.64 -3.32
CA GLU A 433 6.64 -7.39 -2.08
C GLU A 433 6.10 -8.81 -2.35
N GLY A 434 6.38 -9.32 -3.53
CA GLY A 434 5.91 -10.60 -4.05
C GLY A 434 4.75 -10.44 -5.04
N SER A 435 4.92 -10.99 -6.23
CA SER A 435 3.88 -11.03 -7.26
C SER A 435 2.68 -11.88 -6.85
N GLY A 436 1.60 -11.84 -7.64
CA GLY A 436 0.40 -12.65 -7.36
C GLY A 436 0.71 -14.15 -7.20
N ASN A 437 1.62 -14.72 -8.00
CA ASN A 437 2.04 -16.12 -7.81
C ASN A 437 2.76 -16.33 -6.48
N VAL A 438 3.63 -15.38 -6.08
CA VAL A 438 4.34 -15.46 -4.79
C VAL A 438 3.35 -15.40 -3.62
N MET A 439 2.30 -14.59 -3.71
CA MET A 439 1.24 -14.55 -2.70
C MET A 439 0.48 -15.87 -2.63
N ALA A 440 0.12 -16.45 -3.77
CA ALA A 440 -0.54 -17.75 -3.83
C ALA A 440 0.35 -18.87 -3.23
N LEU A 441 1.62 -18.90 -3.58
CA LEU A 441 2.58 -19.84 -3.00
C LEU A 441 2.78 -19.63 -1.48
N ASP A 442 2.72 -18.40 -0.99
CA ASP A 442 2.81 -18.14 0.46
C ASP A 442 1.58 -18.71 1.20
N VAL A 443 0.38 -18.55 0.64
CA VAL A 443 -0.85 -19.20 1.18
C VAL A 443 -0.70 -20.71 1.22
N LEU A 444 -0.22 -21.36 0.15
CA LEU A 444 0.02 -22.81 0.13
C LEU A 444 1.08 -23.24 1.16
N ARG A 445 2.13 -22.45 1.36
CA ARG A 445 3.14 -22.73 2.41
C ARG A 445 2.53 -22.71 3.81
N VAL A 446 1.61 -21.77 4.06
CA VAL A 446 0.88 -21.72 5.34
C VAL A 446 -0.02 -22.95 5.48
N LEU A 447 -0.77 -23.29 4.44
CA LEU A 447 -1.64 -24.46 4.40
C LEU A 447 -0.88 -25.76 4.71
N ASN A 448 0.28 -25.96 4.08
CA ASN A 448 1.09 -27.15 4.23
C ASN A 448 1.76 -27.28 5.62
N ARG A 449 1.91 -26.16 6.35
CA ARG A 449 2.58 -26.14 7.67
C ARG A 449 1.61 -26.08 8.85
N GLY A 450 0.38 -25.67 8.62
CA GLY A 450 -0.57 -25.41 9.71
C GLY A 450 -2.02 -25.36 9.22
N LYS A 451 -2.61 -26.53 8.92
CA LYS A 451 -4.04 -26.63 8.55
C LYS A 451 -4.94 -26.02 9.63
N ASP A 452 -4.56 -26.10 10.89
CA ASP A 452 -5.31 -25.55 12.03
C ASP A 452 -5.48 -24.03 11.94
N LEU A 453 -4.52 -23.31 11.32
CA LEU A 453 -4.66 -21.87 11.08
C LEU A 453 -5.82 -21.56 10.13
N PHE A 454 -6.00 -22.39 9.09
CA PHE A 454 -7.12 -22.24 8.16
C PHE A 454 -8.45 -22.57 8.81
N GLU A 455 -8.54 -23.63 9.62
CA GLU A 455 -9.77 -23.95 10.34
C GLU A 455 -10.15 -22.84 11.33
N THR A 456 -9.17 -22.21 11.98
CA THR A 456 -9.41 -21.04 12.83
C THR A 456 -9.97 -19.86 12.03
N VAL A 457 -9.38 -19.55 10.87
CA VAL A 457 -9.88 -18.50 9.97
C VAL A 457 -11.27 -18.85 9.43
N PHE A 458 -11.51 -20.10 9.05
CA PHE A 458 -12.80 -20.56 8.53
C PHE A 458 -13.92 -20.46 9.58
N ALA A 459 -13.63 -20.81 10.84
CA ALA A 459 -14.60 -20.65 11.93
C ALA A 459 -14.99 -19.16 12.10
N GLY A 460 -14.03 -18.25 12.04
CA GLY A 460 -14.28 -16.81 12.06
C GLY A 460 -15.14 -16.35 10.89
N LEU A 461 -14.74 -16.71 9.66
CA LEU A 461 -15.50 -16.36 8.46
C LEU A 461 -16.91 -16.93 8.43
N ALA A 462 -17.10 -18.20 8.87
CA ALA A 462 -18.41 -18.83 8.95
C ALA A 462 -19.35 -18.07 9.90
N ARG A 463 -18.82 -17.66 11.06
CA ARG A 463 -19.57 -16.86 12.05
C ARG A 463 -19.98 -15.50 11.46
N ASP A 464 -19.05 -14.80 10.84
CA ASP A 464 -19.22 -13.42 10.38
C ASP A 464 -20.07 -13.34 9.10
N LEU A 465 -20.08 -14.38 8.26
CA LEU A 465 -20.95 -14.53 7.07
C LEU A 465 -22.38 -14.98 7.41
N GLY A 466 -22.66 -15.40 8.63
CA GLY A 466 -23.98 -15.83 9.05
C GLY A 466 -24.57 -16.94 8.15
N PRO A 467 -25.78 -16.76 7.57
CA PRO A 467 -26.43 -17.80 6.74
C PRO A 467 -25.62 -18.24 5.52
N ALA A 468 -24.82 -17.35 4.93
CA ALA A 468 -23.96 -17.67 3.80
C ALA A 468 -22.70 -18.45 4.19
N GLY A 469 -22.34 -18.45 5.48
CA GLY A 469 -21.08 -18.96 5.99
C GLY A 469 -20.83 -20.42 5.64
N LYS A 470 -21.80 -21.32 5.90
CA LYS A 470 -21.63 -22.77 5.63
C LYS A 470 -21.27 -23.05 4.18
N LYS A 471 -22.05 -22.51 3.24
CA LYS A 471 -21.82 -22.72 1.79
C LYS A 471 -20.48 -22.15 1.35
N THR A 472 -20.11 -20.98 1.85
CA THR A 472 -18.83 -20.34 1.53
C THR A 472 -17.65 -21.16 2.03
N ILE A 473 -17.71 -21.68 3.26
CA ILE A 473 -16.65 -22.55 3.83
C ILE A 473 -16.54 -23.87 3.05
N ASP A 474 -17.65 -24.46 2.61
CA ASP A 474 -17.62 -25.67 1.79
C ASP A 474 -16.90 -25.41 0.46
N VAL A 475 -17.10 -24.25 -0.18
CA VAL A 475 -16.37 -23.83 -1.39
C VAL A 475 -14.86 -23.65 -1.10
N LEU A 476 -14.50 -23.02 0.02
CA LEU A 476 -13.10 -22.86 0.41
C LEU A 476 -12.41 -24.20 0.67
N ARG A 477 -13.08 -25.15 1.33
CA ARG A 477 -12.55 -26.50 1.53
C ARG A 477 -12.38 -27.27 0.23
N ALA A 478 -13.33 -27.12 -0.71
CA ALA A 478 -13.18 -27.69 -2.05
C ALA A 478 -12.00 -27.08 -2.83
N ALA A 479 -11.78 -25.78 -2.70
CA ALA A 479 -10.61 -25.11 -3.29
C ALA A 479 -9.29 -25.59 -2.66
N ILE A 480 -9.24 -25.85 -1.37
CA ILE A 480 -8.08 -26.46 -0.70
C ILE A 480 -7.83 -27.87 -1.24
N ALA A 481 -8.86 -28.72 -1.31
CA ALA A 481 -8.73 -30.07 -1.83
C ALA A 481 -8.24 -30.09 -3.28
N LEU A 482 -8.65 -29.11 -4.08
CA LEU A 482 -8.13 -28.94 -5.44
C LEU A 482 -6.64 -28.56 -5.44
N CYS A 483 -6.23 -27.64 -4.55
CA CYS A 483 -4.81 -27.24 -4.42
C CYS A 483 -3.90 -28.37 -3.93
N GLU A 484 -4.42 -29.34 -3.16
CA GLU A 484 -3.67 -30.52 -2.73
C GLU A 484 -3.35 -31.46 -3.91
N GLN A 485 -4.14 -31.41 -4.98
CA GLN A 485 -3.95 -32.19 -6.19
C GLN A 485 -3.21 -31.43 -7.28
N ASP A 486 -3.44 -30.12 -7.36
CA ASP A 486 -2.87 -29.22 -8.37
C ASP A 486 -2.51 -27.87 -7.77
N GLU A 487 -1.20 -27.62 -7.60
CA GLU A 487 -0.68 -26.33 -7.14
C GLU A 487 -1.15 -25.15 -8.04
N GLY A 488 -1.43 -25.41 -9.32
CA GLY A 488 -1.94 -24.42 -10.26
C GLY A 488 -3.28 -23.80 -9.84
N ALA A 489 -4.05 -24.48 -9.00
CA ALA A 489 -5.30 -23.98 -8.43
C ALA A 489 -5.14 -22.93 -7.31
N ALA A 490 -3.91 -22.67 -6.84
CA ALA A 490 -3.64 -21.80 -5.69
C ALA A 490 -4.26 -20.40 -5.82
N ARG A 491 -4.27 -19.82 -7.01
CA ARG A 491 -4.90 -18.51 -7.24
C ARG A 491 -6.41 -18.52 -7.02
N LEU A 492 -7.09 -19.62 -7.37
CA LEU A 492 -8.51 -19.79 -7.10
C LEU A 492 -8.79 -19.76 -5.59
N LEU A 493 -8.02 -20.52 -4.80
CA LEU A 493 -8.15 -20.52 -3.34
C LEU A 493 -7.95 -19.11 -2.75
N VAL A 494 -6.90 -18.40 -3.18
CA VAL A 494 -6.59 -17.06 -2.68
C VAL A 494 -7.69 -16.06 -3.00
N GLU A 495 -8.24 -16.11 -4.21
CA GLU A 495 -9.34 -15.24 -4.62
C GLU A 495 -10.62 -15.54 -3.82
N GLN A 496 -10.99 -16.81 -3.68
CA GLN A 496 -12.17 -17.19 -2.89
C GLN A 496 -12.02 -16.78 -1.42
N LEU A 497 -10.83 -16.90 -0.82
CA LEU A 497 -10.54 -16.41 0.52
C LEU A 497 -10.72 -14.88 0.65
N ALA A 498 -10.22 -14.13 -0.33
CA ALA A 498 -10.35 -12.68 -0.33
C ALA A 498 -11.82 -12.24 -0.42
N LEU A 499 -12.57 -12.85 -1.34
CA LEU A 499 -14.00 -12.56 -1.54
C LEU A 499 -14.83 -12.91 -0.29
N ALA A 500 -14.56 -14.08 0.30
CA ALA A 500 -15.24 -14.51 1.54
C ALA A 500 -14.95 -13.56 2.70
N ALA A 501 -13.69 -13.16 2.88
CA ALA A 501 -13.29 -12.26 3.95
C ALA A 501 -13.80 -10.83 3.74
N GLY A 502 -13.80 -10.33 2.51
CA GLY A 502 -14.40 -9.04 2.17
C GLY A 502 -15.91 -9.00 2.49
N ALA A 503 -16.63 -10.04 2.09
CA ALA A 503 -18.06 -10.17 2.39
C ALA A 503 -18.33 -10.26 3.92
N ALA A 504 -17.54 -11.05 4.64
CA ALA A 504 -17.67 -11.20 6.09
C ALA A 504 -17.49 -9.86 6.81
N GLU A 505 -16.50 -9.07 6.37
CA GLU A 505 -16.25 -7.77 6.99
C GLU A 505 -17.34 -6.75 6.67
N LEU A 506 -17.90 -6.76 5.45
CA LEU A 506 -19.06 -5.92 5.12
C LEU A 506 -20.28 -6.24 5.99
N TYR A 507 -20.53 -7.51 6.32
CA TYR A 507 -21.57 -7.87 7.29
C TYR A 507 -21.25 -7.37 8.69
N ARG A 508 -20.01 -7.50 9.16
CA ARG A 508 -19.57 -6.99 10.47
C ARG A 508 -19.79 -5.49 10.63
N LEU A 509 -19.68 -4.75 9.55
CA LEU A 509 -19.91 -3.29 9.50
C LEU A 509 -21.40 -2.93 9.40
N GLY A 510 -22.30 -3.89 9.40
CA GLY A 510 -23.74 -3.64 9.25
C GLY A 510 -24.18 -3.32 7.82
N ALA A 511 -23.29 -3.44 6.82
CA ALA A 511 -23.57 -3.18 5.41
C ALA A 511 -24.18 -4.41 4.71
N GLY A 512 -25.19 -5.04 5.33
CA GLY A 512 -25.75 -6.32 4.88
C GLY A 512 -26.21 -6.32 3.42
N ARG A 513 -26.92 -5.29 2.95
CA ARG A 513 -27.34 -5.18 1.53
C ARG A 513 -26.16 -5.12 0.55
N ILE A 514 -25.06 -4.49 0.94
CA ILE A 514 -23.83 -4.42 0.14
C ILE A 514 -23.14 -5.79 0.16
N ALA A 515 -23.07 -6.45 1.32
CA ALA A 515 -22.51 -7.78 1.46
C ALA A 515 -23.31 -8.81 0.64
N ASP A 516 -24.65 -8.77 0.68
CA ASP A 516 -25.51 -9.64 -0.13
C ASP A 516 -25.23 -9.46 -1.62
N ALA A 517 -25.23 -8.21 -2.11
CA ALA A 517 -24.93 -7.90 -3.50
C ALA A 517 -23.53 -8.37 -3.90
N PHE A 518 -22.54 -8.20 -3.02
CA PHE A 518 -21.17 -8.67 -3.25
C PHE A 518 -21.11 -10.20 -3.32
N ILE A 519 -21.74 -10.93 -2.41
CA ILE A 519 -21.79 -12.40 -2.40
C ILE A 519 -22.45 -12.93 -3.65
N GLU A 520 -23.65 -12.44 -3.99
CA GLU A 520 -24.42 -12.93 -5.12
C GLU A 520 -23.69 -12.73 -6.45
N THR A 521 -22.94 -11.65 -6.58
CA THR A 521 -22.24 -11.30 -7.81
C THR A 521 -20.81 -11.86 -7.91
N ARG A 522 -20.16 -12.22 -6.79
CA ARG A 522 -18.75 -12.66 -6.76
C ARG A 522 -18.56 -14.10 -6.27
N LEU A 523 -19.36 -14.57 -5.31
CA LEU A 523 -19.19 -15.90 -4.70
C LEU A 523 -20.21 -16.93 -5.19
N ALA A 524 -21.35 -16.52 -5.74
CA ALA A 524 -22.41 -17.43 -6.17
C ALA A 524 -22.21 -18.06 -7.56
N GLY A 525 -21.00 -17.99 -8.11
CA GLY A 525 -20.64 -18.65 -9.39
C GLY A 525 -20.87 -17.82 -10.65
N GLY A 526 -21.19 -16.54 -10.53
CA GLY A 526 -21.21 -15.62 -11.66
C GLY A 526 -19.79 -15.31 -12.12
N TRP A 527 -19.41 -15.81 -13.31
CA TRP A 527 -18.15 -15.35 -13.91
C TRP A 527 -18.32 -13.95 -14.48
N ARG A 528 -17.40 -13.04 -14.15
CA ARG A 528 -17.35 -11.72 -14.78
C ARG A 528 -15.92 -11.32 -15.11
N SER A 529 -15.76 -10.73 -16.27
CA SER A 529 -14.48 -10.19 -16.73
C SER A 529 -14.42 -8.67 -16.73
N THR A 530 -15.57 -8.00 -16.64
CA THR A 530 -15.70 -6.54 -16.73
C THR A 530 -16.73 -6.02 -15.72
N TYR A 531 -16.70 -4.73 -15.44
CA TYR A 531 -17.70 -4.06 -14.61
C TYR A 531 -19.02 -3.83 -15.38
N GLY A 532 -20.11 -3.54 -14.63
CA GLY A 532 -21.42 -3.30 -15.19
C GLY A 532 -22.30 -4.54 -15.32
N MET A 533 -21.89 -5.65 -14.72
CA MET A 533 -22.60 -6.94 -14.79
C MET A 533 -23.62 -7.14 -13.66
N LEU A 534 -23.92 -6.11 -12.85
CA LEU A 534 -25.01 -6.14 -11.90
C LEU A 534 -26.34 -6.29 -12.63
N ASP A 535 -27.18 -7.23 -12.20
CA ASP A 535 -28.53 -7.38 -12.75
C ASP A 535 -29.56 -6.46 -12.05
N SER A 536 -30.79 -6.45 -12.54
CA SER A 536 -31.84 -5.55 -12.08
C SER A 536 -32.36 -5.83 -10.66
N ARG A 537 -31.98 -6.93 -10.03
CA ARG A 537 -32.34 -7.24 -8.63
C ARG A 537 -31.62 -6.34 -7.64
N PHE A 538 -30.48 -5.80 -8.02
CA PHE A 538 -29.69 -4.91 -7.18
C PHE A 538 -30.06 -3.45 -7.42
N ASP A 539 -30.30 -2.71 -6.34
CA ASP A 539 -30.51 -1.26 -6.40
C ASP A 539 -29.16 -0.54 -6.56
N ALA A 540 -28.76 -0.40 -7.84
CA ALA A 540 -27.47 0.18 -8.20
C ALA A 540 -27.35 1.66 -7.71
N SER A 541 -28.44 2.42 -7.74
CA SER A 541 -28.44 3.81 -7.25
C SER A 541 -28.19 3.85 -5.74
N TYR A 542 -28.87 2.97 -4.98
CA TYR A 542 -28.64 2.85 -3.54
C TYR A 542 -27.18 2.53 -3.21
N ILE A 543 -26.55 1.61 -3.93
CA ILE A 543 -25.14 1.23 -3.74
C ILE A 543 -24.23 2.44 -3.95
N VAL A 544 -24.43 3.19 -5.04
CA VAL A 544 -23.64 4.38 -5.35
C VAL A 544 -23.84 5.47 -4.28
N ASP A 545 -25.07 5.77 -3.93
CA ASP A 545 -25.38 6.86 -2.99
C ASP A 545 -24.96 6.53 -1.56
N LEU A 546 -25.00 5.25 -1.16
CA LEU A 546 -24.54 4.80 0.16
C LEU A 546 -23.02 4.89 0.28
N LEU A 547 -22.28 4.39 -0.71
CA LEU A 547 -20.81 4.30 -0.66
C LEU A 547 -20.13 5.59 -1.11
N TYR A 548 -20.81 6.40 -1.90
CA TYR A 548 -20.33 7.67 -2.45
C TYR A 548 -21.43 8.73 -2.38
N PRO A 549 -21.81 9.19 -1.16
CA PRO A 549 -22.88 10.16 -0.99
C PRO A 549 -22.60 11.46 -1.77
N PRO A 550 -23.64 12.16 -2.24
CA PRO A 550 -23.48 13.50 -2.79
C PRO A 550 -22.78 14.41 -1.78
N ALA A 551 -21.90 15.29 -2.27
CA ALA A 551 -21.30 16.32 -1.42
C ALA A 551 -22.40 17.23 -0.86
N ALA A 552 -22.38 17.49 0.44
CA ALA A 552 -23.31 18.37 1.11
C ALA A 552 -23.10 19.85 0.73
#